data_fafbefd651a83fcfec97d5da7f936304
#
_entry.id   fafbefd651a83fcfec97d5da7f936304
#
_cell.length_a   1.000
_cell.length_b   1.000
_cell.length_c   1.000
_cell.angle_alpha   90.00
_cell.angle_beta   90.00
_cell.angle_gamma   90.00
#
_symmetry.space_group_name_H-M   'P 1'
#
loop_
_entity.id
_entity.type
_entity.pdbx_description
1 polymer ?
#
loop_
_entity_poly.entity_id
_entity_poly.type
_entity_poly.pdbx_seq_one_letter_code
_entity_poly.pdbx_strand_id
1 'polypeptide(L)'
;MDSKGIFWKSTAKNIPQNSATHETEIVLSTVQLYACRMIFSVKDASNDAHMRTAMRERTVPIPASIIHVPGYPEKLAIFRMQASKFWQVRCWHNGRSFRKSTKSQSKRSALIFARIFYEQLMASNAIQDASLFVTNKSTDTPENARTTFGAIAAKMYTNETARVKRGEFSRGSLQVLRNRLDAHLLPRWGAININEIDYAQLLKFTQELSEKFSTITINQYLVIVKKVFTLASALNMLQKMPAFPKIKIKTTPRGSFTPNEYWSIIRTARKLVGKLHPEYSDLRRHYKLRNSDNTMPIDLQWAIRFMVNSFIRPSDLKTLKHRHIEIAQKNEHTYLRLTLPETKSHSSPIATLRPAVTVYKSIVEHYSKHDRAKPDDYIFLPMLRDRNYAHWVLCFYFNWVLAETGLKKGAHGQDRSLYSLRHTAITFRLLYGEGIDLLTLARNARTSVKMIEQFYASQLSGEMNIAMLQRKRK
;
A
#
# COMPACT_ATOMS: atom_id res chain seq x y z
N MET A 1 36.14 -9.58 -51.11
CA MET A 1 36.26 -11.04 -51.03
C MET A 1 35.23 -11.53 -50.05
N ASP A 2 34.19 -11.94 -50.58
CA ASP A 2 33.21 -13.02 -50.46
C ASP A 2 32.37 -13.05 -49.16
N SER A 3 31.20 -12.57 -49.19
CA SER A 3 29.84 -13.02 -49.57
C SER A 3 29.58 -14.53 -49.37
N LYS A 4 28.67 -14.90 -48.44
CA LYS A 4 27.77 -16.04 -48.59
C LYS A 4 26.47 -15.78 -47.79
N GLY A 5 25.40 -15.44 -48.52
CA GLY A 5 24.03 -15.51 -48.06
C GLY A 5 23.51 -16.95 -48.10
N ILE A 6 22.57 -17.24 -47.23
CA ILE A 6 21.79 -18.49 -47.30
C ILE A 6 20.32 -18.12 -47.40
N PHE A 7 19.79 -18.36 -48.61
CA PHE A 7 18.36 -18.38 -48.94
C PHE A 7 17.72 -19.68 -48.44
N TRP A 8 16.54 -19.60 -47.87
CA TRP A 8 15.64 -20.73 -47.76
C TRP A 8 14.39 -20.52 -48.63
N LYS A 9 14.25 -21.42 -49.60
CA LYS A 9 13.09 -21.49 -50.52
C LYS A 9 11.91 -22.13 -49.85
N SER A 10 10.73 -21.55 -50.16
CA SER A 10 9.41 -22.12 -49.91
C SER A 10 9.17 -23.34 -50.82
N THR A 11 8.62 -24.40 -50.29
CA THR A 11 7.93 -25.44 -51.07
C THR A 11 6.53 -25.66 -50.51
N ALA A 12 5.57 -25.23 -51.27
CA ALA A 12 4.15 -25.62 -51.09
C ALA A 12 4.01 -27.07 -51.56
N LYS A 13 3.29 -27.89 -50.79
CA LYS A 13 2.72 -29.17 -51.28
C LYS A 13 1.29 -29.31 -50.85
N ASN A 14 0.47 -29.64 -51.87
CA ASN A 14 -0.96 -29.86 -51.93
C ASN A 14 -1.52 -30.74 -50.81
N ILE A 15 -2.71 -30.37 -50.33
CA ILE A 15 -3.59 -31.20 -49.52
C ILE A 15 -4.83 -31.52 -50.37
N PRO A 16 -5.26 -32.79 -50.48
CA PRO A 16 -6.53 -33.12 -51.10
C PRO A 16 -7.70 -32.95 -50.11
N GLN A 17 -8.82 -32.47 -50.64
CA GLN A 17 -10.13 -32.42 -49.99
C GLN A 17 -10.69 -33.84 -49.80
N ASN A 18 -11.15 -34.14 -48.57
CA ASN A 18 -12.27 -35.08 -48.35
C ASN A 18 -12.98 -34.72 -47.02
N SER A 19 -14.05 -34.41 -47.11
CA SER A 19 -15.41 -34.18 -46.74
C SER A 19 -15.93 -34.95 -45.52
N ALA A 20 -16.67 -34.21 -44.70
CA ALA A 20 -17.91 -34.56 -44.02
C ALA A 20 -17.93 -35.85 -43.16
N THR A 21 -17.40 -35.74 -41.93
CA THR A 21 -17.86 -36.57 -40.76
C THR A 21 -17.42 -36.04 -39.40
N HIS A 22 -16.69 -34.92 -39.34
CA HIS A 22 -16.14 -34.40 -38.07
C HIS A 22 -16.99 -33.35 -37.32
N GLU A 23 -18.10 -32.85 -37.91
CA GLU A 23 -18.92 -31.80 -37.23
C GLU A 23 -19.89 -32.34 -36.19
N THR A 24 -20.24 -33.62 -36.23
CA THR A 24 -21.20 -34.20 -35.27
C THR A 24 -20.54 -34.64 -33.94
N GLU A 25 -19.28 -35.03 -33.96
CA GLU A 25 -18.56 -35.39 -32.70
C GLU A 25 -18.11 -34.18 -31.88
N ILE A 26 -17.81 -33.05 -32.52
CA ILE A 26 -17.41 -31.82 -31.84
C ILE A 26 -18.60 -31.17 -31.10
N VAL A 27 -19.81 -31.30 -31.63
CA VAL A 27 -21.02 -30.76 -30.99
C VAL A 27 -21.40 -31.56 -29.74
N LEU A 28 -21.21 -32.88 -29.75
CA LEU A 28 -21.48 -33.74 -28.57
C LEU A 28 -20.46 -33.52 -27.46
N SER A 29 -19.19 -33.28 -27.76
CA SER A 29 -18.17 -32.98 -26.74
C SER A 29 -18.35 -31.60 -26.10
N THR A 30 -18.86 -30.63 -26.86
CA THR A 30 -19.10 -29.25 -26.35
C THR A 30 -20.34 -29.21 -25.43
N VAL A 31 -21.37 -30.00 -25.70
CA VAL A 31 -22.57 -30.09 -24.84
C VAL A 31 -22.24 -30.83 -23.55
N GLN A 32 -21.42 -31.87 -23.58
CA GLN A 32 -20.98 -32.57 -22.36
C GLN A 32 -20.06 -31.70 -21.49
N LEU A 33 -19.19 -30.90 -22.09
CA LEU A 33 -18.36 -29.92 -21.36
C LEU A 33 -19.21 -28.78 -20.72
N TYR A 34 -20.30 -28.35 -21.38
CA TYR A 34 -21.22 -27.37 -20.81
C TYR A 34 -22.07 -27.96 -19.68
N ALA A 35 -22.52 -29.20 -19.79
CA ALA A 35 -23.24 -29.88 -18.73
C ALA A 35 -22.37 -30.16 -17.50
N CYS A 36 -21.11 -30.57 -17.68
CA CYS A 36 -20.15 -30.70 -16.57
C CYS A 36 -19.81 -29.34 -15.92
N ARG A 37 -19.71 -28.26 -16.72
CA ARG A 37 -19.45 -26.91 -16.16
C ARG A 37 -20.64 -26.36 -15.36
N MET A 38 -21.90 -26.64 -15.79
CA MET A 38 -23.08 -26.24 -15.00
C MET A 38 -23.23 -27.03 -13.73
N ILE A 39 -22.90 -28.34 -13.73
CA ILE A 39 -22.97 -29.17 -12.50
C ILE A 39 -21.90 -28.77 -11.47
N PHE A 40 -20.69 -28.39 -11.91
CA PHE A 40 -19.67 -27.86 -11.01
C PHE A 40 -19.99 -26.43 -10.51
N SER A 41 -20.59 -25.57 -11.35
CA SER A 41 -21.01 -24.23 -10.93
C SER A 41 -22.15 -24.24 -9.92
N VAL A 42 -23.08 -25.19 -10.00
CA VAL A 42 -24.19 -25.33 -9.03
C VAL A 42 -23.71 -25.96 -7.72
N LYS A 43 -22.75 -26.91 -7.77
CA LYS A 43 -22.17 -27.48 -6.53
C LYS A 43 -21.30 -26.48 -5.78
N ASP A 44 -20.52 -25.63 -6.46
CA ASP A 44 -19.72 -24.60 -5.81
C ASP A 44 -20.58 -23.48 -5.23
N ALA A 45 -21.69 -23.11 -5.88
CA ALA A 45 -22.63 -22.14 -5.34
C ALA A 45 -23.38 -22.65 -4.11
N SER A 46 -23.74 -23.94 -4.09
CA SER A 46 -24.39 -24.57 -2.91
C SER A 46 -23.41 -24.74 -1.74
N ASN A 47 -22.16 -25.11 -1.99
CA ASN A 47 -21.13 -25.20 -0.95
C ASN A 47 -20.75 -23.82 -0.38
N ASP A 48 -20.70 -22.78 -1.21
CA ASP A 48 -20.43 -21.42 -0.73
C ASP A 48 -21.61 -20.85 0.07
N ALA A 49 -22.84 -21.18 -0.28
CA ALA A 49 -24.05 -20.83 0.49
C ALA A 49 -24.10 -21.58 1.82
N HIS A 50 -23.81 -22.88 1.84
CA HIS A 50 -23.73 -23.68 3.06
C HIS A 50 -22.57 -23.24 3.97
N MET A 51 -21.39 -22.93 3.41
CA MET A 51 -20.27 -22.36 4.17
C MET A 51 -20.59 -20.98 4.76
N ARG A 52 -21.28 -20.12 4.02
CA ARG A 52 -21.72 -18.79 4.52
C ARG A 52 -22.80 -18.91 5.57
N THR A 53 -23.70 -19.87 5.47
CA THR A 53 -24.73 -20.16 6.47
C THR A 53 -24.08 -20.74 7.72
N ALA A 54 -23.20 -21.72 7.62
CA ALA A 54 -22.45 -22.29 8.73
C ALA A 54 -21.51 -21.27 9.41
N MET A 55 -20.90 -20.31 8.67
CA MET A 55 -20.16 -19.19 9.26
C MET A 55 -21.08 -18.20 9.97
N ARG A 56 -22.29 -17.94 9.45
CA ARG A 56 -23.28 -17.09 10.14
C ARG A 56 -23.74 -17.73 11.45
N GLU A 57 -24.05 -19.01 11.46
CA GLU A 57 -24.45 -19.73 12.68
C GLU A 57 -23.36 -19.73 13.76
N ARG A 58 -22.08 -19.81 13.41
CA ARG A 58 -20.94 -19.72 14.34
C ARG A 58 -20.78 -18.35 15.00
N THR A 59 -21.27 -17.28 14.37
CA THR A 59 -21.15 -15.91 14.87
C THR A 59 -22.41 -15.37 15.54
N VAL A 60 -23.49 -16.15 15.53
CA VAL A 60 -24.73 -15.82 16.22
C VAL A 60 -24.57 -16.06 17.72
N PRO A 61 -25.15 -15.22 18.60
CA PRO A 61 -25.21 -15.47 20.02
C PRO A 61 -25.92 -16.80 20.35
N ILE A 62 -25.34 -17.60 21.23
CA ILE A 62 -26.01 -18.80 21.76
C ILE A 62 -27.16 -18.32 22.68
N PRO A 63 -28.44 -18.57 22.35
CA PRO A 63 -29.57 -17.98 23.07
C PRO A 63 -29.54 -18.21 24.57
N ALA A 64 -29.23 -19.46 25.00
CA ALA A 64 -29.12 -19.82 26.40
C ALA A 64 -27.96 -19.15 27.16
N SER A 65 -27.04 -18.49 26.47
CA SER A 65 -25.90 -17.79 27.08
C SER A 65 -26.12 -16.30 27.26
N ILE A 66 -27.22 -15.75 26.77
CA ILE A 66 -27.50 -14.30 26.87
C ILE A 66 -27.86 -13.97 28.30
N ILE A 67 -27.09 -13.04 28.89
CA ILE A 67 -27.28 -12.59 30.28
C ILE A 67 -27.31 -11.07 30.27
N HIS A 68 -28.41 -10.48 30.73
CA HIS A 68 -28.53 -9.03 30.93
C HIS A 68 -27.70 -8.62 32.15
N VAL A 69 -27.10 -7.44 32.09
CA VAL A 69 -26.21 -6.94 33.14
C VAL A 69 -27.06 -6.35 34.27
N PRO A 70 -27.04 -6.91 35.49
CA PRO A 70 -27.87 -6.41 36.59
C PRO A 70 -27.55 -4.93 36.93
N GLY A 71 -28.60 -4.11 37.07
CA GLY A 71 -28.49 -2.68 37.39
C GLY A 71 -28.19 -1.79 36.16
N TYR A 72 -28.25 -2.33 34.97
CA TYR A 72 -28.05 -1.63 33.70
C TYR A 72 -29.26 -1.88 32.76
N PRO A 73 -29.46 -1.03 31.70
CA PRO A 73 -30.57 -1.21 30.78
C PRO A 73 -30.57 -2.58 30.12
N GLU A 74 -31.74 -3.15 29.84
CA GLU A 74 -31.91 -4.47 29.19
C GLU A 74 -31.16 -4.60 27.85
N LYS A 75 -30.91 -3.46 27.20
CA LYS A 75 -30.15 -3.37 25.96
C LYS A 75 -28.65 -3.70 26.11
N LEU A 76 -28.14 -3.84 27.35
CA LEU A 76 -26.79 -4.26 27.66
C LEU A 76 -26.81 -5.73 28.08
N ALA A 77 -26.15 -6.59 27.30
CA ALA A 77 -26.07 -8.01 27.58
C ALA A 77 -24.68 -8.59 27.25
N ILE A 78 -24.31 -9.65 27.99
CA ILE A 78 -23.18 -10.51 27.62
C ILE A 78 -23.71 -11.84 27.08
N PHE A 79 -22.94 -12.44 26.15
CA PHE A 79 -23.32 -13.72 25.53
C PHE A 79 -22.10 -14.47 25.02
N ARG A 80 -22.29 -15.77 24.73
CA ARG A 80 -21.29 -16.62 24.06
C ARG A 80 -21.63 -16.84 22.59
N MET A 81 -20.63 -17.17 21.78
CA MET A 81 -20.76 -17.59 20.40
C MET A 81 -19.97 -18.88 20.20
N GLN A 82 -20.38 -19.74 19.27
CA GLN A 82 -19.61 -20.92 18.90
C GLN A 82 -18.22 -20.61 18.37
N ALA A 83 -18.08 -19.49 17.66
CA ALA A 83 -16.80 -19.05 17.08
C ALA A 83 -15.79 -18.50 18.09
N SER A 84 -16.14 -18.34 19.38
CA SER A 84 -15.26 -17.71 20.37
C SER A 84 -15.40 -18.33 21.75
N LYS A 85 -14.27 -18.71 22.35
CA LYS A 85 -14.21 -19.16 23.75
C LYS A 85 -14.42 -18.03 24.78
N PHE A 86 -14.41 -16.77 24.34
CA PHE A 86 -14.56 -15.61 25.21
C PHE A 86 -15.99 -15.07 25.20
N TRP A 87 -16.44 -14.54 26.32
CA TRP A 87 -17.67 -13.79 26.42
C TRP A 87 -17.62 -12.57 25.52
N GLN A 88 -18.76 -12.22 24.93
CA GLN A 88 -18.98 -10.99 24.14
C GLN A 88 -19.94 -10.08 24.90
N VAL A 89 -19.74 -8.77 24.79
CA VAL A 89 -20.71 -7.76 25.26
C VAL A 89 -21.42 -7.15 24.06
N ARG A 90 -22.71 -6.89 24.19
CA ARG A 90 -23.53 -6.16 23.24
C ARG A 90 -24.34 -5.08 23.96
N CYS A 91 -24.35 -3.88 23.42
CA CYS A 91 -25.21 -2.78 23.85
C CYS A 91 -25.92 -2.18 22.64
N TRP A 92 -27.22 -1.94 22.75
CA TRP A 92 -27.99 -1.16 21.79
C TRP A 92 -28.15 0.28 22.31
N HIS A 93 -27.67 1.25 21.53
CA HIS A 93 -27.78 2.66 21.88
C HIS A 93 -27.96 3.49 20.61
N ASN A 94 -28.88 4.47 20.62
CA ASN A 94 -29.19 5.38 19.50
C ASN A 94 -29.36 4.66 18.14
N GLY A 95 -30.14 3.57 18.13
CA GLY A 95 -30.44 2.81 16.91
C GLY A 95 -29.27 1.95 16.37
N ARG A 96 -28.13 1.90 17.08
CA ARG A 96 -26.94 1.15 16.66
C ARG A 96 -26.58 0.06 17.68
N SER A 97 -26.06 -1.07 17.18
CA SER A 97 -25.55 -2.17 18.00
C SER A 97 -24.05 -2.07 18.14
N PHE A 98 -23.56 -1.97 19.36
CA PHE A 98 -22.14 -1.99 19.71
C PHE A 98 -21.79 -3.36 20.29
N ARG A 99 -20.79 -4.04 19.72
CA ARG A 99 -20.33 -5.37 20.14
C ARG A 99 -18.82 -5.35 20.35
N LYS A 100 -18.36 -5.98 21.46
CA LYS A 100 -16.93 -6.13 21.76
C LYS A 100 -16.65 -7.44 22.48
N SER A 101 -15.48 -8.06 22.23
CA SER A 101 -15.02 -9.22 23.00
C SER A 101 -14.54 -8.79 24.38
N THR A 102 -14.95 -9.48 25.43
CA THR A 102 -14.47 -9.24 26.80
C THR A 102 -13.06 -9.81 27.04
N LYS A 103 -12.56 -10.64 26.10
CA LYS A 103 -11.32 -11.41 26.24
C LYS A 103 -11.22 -12.27 27.49
N SER A 104 -12.36 -12.55 28.17
CA SER A 104 -12.48 -13.36 29.36
C SER A 104 -13.40 -14.56 29.14
N GLN A 105 -13.04 -15.71 29.72
CA GLN A 105 -13.88 -16.89 29.79
C GLN A 105 -14.75 -16.90 31.06
N SER A 106 -14.42 -16.10 32.09
CA SER A 106 -15.15 -15.95 33.32
C SER A 106 -16.37 -15.06 33.17
N LYS A 107 -17.54 -15.55 33.54
CA LYS A 107 -18.80 -14.78 33.58
C LYS A 107 -18.68 -13.53 34.45
N ARG A 108 -18.04 -13.66 35.63
CA ARG A 108 -17.88 -12.54 36.58
C ARG A 108 -17.05 -11.42 35.99
N SER A 109 -15.93 -11.75 35.37
CA SER A 109 -15.06 -10.75 34.70
C SER A 109 -15.74 -10.13 33.48
N ALA A 110 -16.55 -10.90 32.75
CA ALA A 110 -17.31 -10.40 31.60
C ALA A 110 -18.39 -9.40 32.02
N LEU A 111 -19.04 -9.60 33.15
CA LEU A 111 -20.01 -8.64 33.70
C LEU A 111 -19.34 -7.33 34.16
N ILE A 112 -18.17 -7.42 34.79
CA ILE A 112 -17.40 -6.22 35.16
C ILE A 112 -16.99 -5.45 33.89
N PHE A 113 -16.48 -6.16 32.89
CA PHE A 113 -16.13 -5.56 31.60
C PHE A 113 -17.33 -4.89 30.91
N ALA A 114 -18.51 -5.51 30.95
CA ALA A 114 -19.73 -4.98 30.36
C ALA A 114 -20.17 -3.67 31.01
N ARG A 115 -20.02 -3.52 32.33
CA ARG A 115 -20.30 -2.28 33.05
C ARG A 115 -19.38 -1.16 32.60
N ILE A 116 -18.07 -1.40 32.62
CA ILE A 116 -17.07 -0.42 32.15
C ILE A 116 -17.31 -0.07 30.67
N PHE A 117 -17.62 -1.06 29.83
CA PHE A 117 -17.93 -0.84 28.42
C PHE A 117 -19.14 0.08 28.21
N TYR A 118 -20.20 -0.12 29.01
CA TYR A 118 -21.39 0.72 28.96
C TYR A 118 -21.11 2.16 29.39
N GLU A 119 -20.39 2.34 30.50
CA GLU A 119 -19.98 3.65 30.99
C GLU A 119 -19.11 4.42 29.99
N GLN A 120 -18.14 3.72 29.38
CA GLN A 120 -17.30 4.29 28.30
C GLN A 120 -18.13 4.65 27.07
N LEU A 121 -19.13 3.82 26.71
CA LEU A 121 -20.02 4.08 25.58
C LEU A 121 -20.91 5.31 25.86
N MET A 122 -21.44 5.42 27.07
CA MET A 122 -22.26 6.57 27.47
C MET A 122 -21.43 7.84 27.56
N ALA A 123 -20.24 7.78 28.14
CA ALA A 123 -19.31 8.90 28.18
C ALA A 123 -18.88 9.38 26.78
N SER A 124 -18.61 8.46 25.85
CA SER A 124 -18.25 8.80 24.47
C SER A 124 -19.43 9.38 23.67
N ASN A 125 -20.66 8.96 23.95
CA ASN A 125 -21.86 9.53 23.33
C ASN A 125 -22.28 10.84 23.98
N ALA A 126 -22.10 11.01 25.29
CA ALA A 126 -22.29 12.28 25.97
C ALA A 126 -21.37 13.38 25.42
N ILE A 127 -20.13 13.02 25.00
CA ILE A 127 -19.22 13.94 24.32
C ILE A 127 -19.71 14.28 22.89
N GLN A 128 -20.42 13.37 22.20
CA GLN A 128 -21.04 13.66 20.91
C GLN A 128 -22.35 14.45 21.03
N ASP A 129 -23.16 14.19 22.06
CA ASP A 129 -24.42 14.92 22.33
C ASP A 129 -24.19 16.23 23.12
N ALA A 130 -23.11 16.35 23.88
CA ALA A 130 -22.73 17.60 24.57
C ALA A 130 -22.33 18.73 23.61
N SER A 131 -22.23 18.46 22.31
CA SER A 131 -22.18 19.52 21.29
C SER A 131 -23.54 20.23 21.09
N LEU A 132 -24.63 19.71 21.66
CA LEU A 132 -26.02 20.26 21.52
C LEU A 132 -26.65 20.78 22.81
N PHE A 133 -26.12 20.42 23.99
CA PHE A 133 -26.71 20.90 25.28
C PHE A 133 -25.59 21.18 26.30
N VAL A 134 -25.24 22.48 26.39
CA VAL A 134 -24.43 23.00 27.50
C VAL A 134 -25.42 23.48 28.58
N THR A 135 -25.58 22.71 29.67
CA THR A 135 -25.98 23.25 30.96
C THR A 135 -25.34 22.52 32.13
N ASN A 136 -24.39 23.20 32.74
CA ASN A 136 -24.00 23.30 34.16
C ASN A 136 -23.68 22.06 35.01
N LYS A 137 -22.44 21.83 35.38
CA LYS A 137 -21.70 22.24 36.62
C LYS A 137 -20.48 21.38 36.86
N SER A 138 -19.36 21.88 36.60
CA SER A 138 -18.13 21.75 37.38
C SER A 138 -17.22 22.93 37.03
N THR A 139 -16.49 23.43 38.02
CA THR A 139 -15.78 24.71 38.06
C THR A 139 -14.53 24.79 37.19
N ASP A 140 -14.64 24.35 35.92
CA ASP A 140 -13.66 24.67 34.88
C ASP A 140 -14.32 25.61 33.87
N THR A 141 -13.79 26.81 33.76
CA THR A 141 -14.30 27.86 32.88
C THR A 141 -14.45 27.31 31.44
N PRO A 142 -15.57 27.64 30.73
CA PRO A 142 -15.83 27.12 29.36
C PRO A 142 -14.76 27.48 28.35
N GLU A 143 -13.90 28.43 28.65
CA GLU A 143 -12.73 28.81 27.86
C GLU A 143 -11.62 27.75 27.88
N ASN A 144 -11.36 27.09 29.02
CA ASN A 144 -10.32 26.08 29.15
C ASN A 144 -10.63 24.81 28.34
N ALA A 145 -11.87 24.39 28.25
CA ALA A 145 -12.28 23.23 27.45
C ALA A 145 -12.09 23.44 25.94
N ARG A 146 -12.22 24.68 25.45
CA ARG A 146 -12.03 25.03 24.03
C ARG A 146 -10.57 25.15 23.62
N THR A 147 -9.67 25.36 24.57
CA THR A 147 -8.23 25.58 24.35
C THR A 147 -7.38 24.34 24.58
N THR A 148 -7.99 23.17 24.80
CA THR A 148 -7.24 21.91 24.93
C THR A 148 -6.63 21.48 23.61
N PHE A 149 -5.45 20.83 23.66
CA PHE A 149 -4.79 20.26 22.48
C PHE A 149 -5.75 19.34 21.70
N GLY A 150 -6.54 18.52 22.38
CA GLY A 150 -7.48 17.58 21.76
C GLY A 150 -8.60 18.29 20.98
N ALA A 151 -9.18 19.36 21.54
CA ALA A 151 -10.21 20.13 20.87
C ALA A 151 -9.68 20.81 19.58
N ILE A 152 -8.46 21.35 19.65
CA ILE A 152 -7.82 21.99 18.49
C ILE A 152 -7.38 20.94 17.46
N ALA A 153 -6.86 19.79 17.91
CA ALA A 153 -6.52 18.68 17.02
C ALA A 153 -7.74 18.12 16.27
N ALA A 154 -8.91 18.07 16.90
CA ALA A 154 -10.17 17.69 16.24
C ALA A 154 -10.56 18.68 15.15
N LYS A 155 -10.48 20.00 15.41
CA LYS A 155 -10.70 21.04 14.40
C LYS A 155 -9.69 20.93 13.25
N MET A 156 -8.40 20.73 13.55
CA MET A 156 -7.35 20.52 12.55
C MET A 156 -7.66 19.29 11.68
N TYR A 157 -8.08 18.17 12.28
CA TYR A 157 -8.45 16.97 11.55
C TYR A 157 -9.66 17.20 10.62
N THR A 158 -10.67 17.96 11.04
CA THR A 158 -11.81 18.37 10.22
C THR A 158 -11.34 19.18 9.00
N ASN A 159 -10.43 20.15 9.21
CA ASN A 159 -9.87 20.95 8.13
C ASN A 159 -9.07 20.08 7.14
N GLU A 160 -8.26 19.15 7.61
CA GLU A 160 -7.51 18.22 6.72
C GLU A 160 -8.47 17.27 5.98
N THR A 161 -9.61 16.89 6.60
CA THR A 161 -10.65 16.11 5.93
C THR A 161 -11.32 16.90 4.80
N ALA A 162 -11.58 18.18 4.99
CA ALA A 162 -12.09 19.07 3.95
C ALA A 162 -11.07 19.20 2.79
N ARG A 163 -9.77 19.27 3.11
CA ARG A 163 -8.68 19.27 2.10
C ARG A 163 -8.64 17.98 1.28
N VAL A 164 -8.95 16.82 1.90
CA VAL A 164 -9.08 15.55 1.15
C VAL A 164 -10.22 15.61 0.15
N LYS A 165 -11.38 16.20 0.54
CA LYS A 165 -12.53 16.38 -0.36
C LYS A 165 -12.20 17.27 -1.56
N ARG A 166 -11.35 18.29 -1.38
CA ARG A 166 -10.87 19.17 -2.46
C ARG A 166 -9.71 18.59 -3.27
N GLY A 167 -9.21 17.37 -2.92
CA GLY A 167 -8.06 16.75 -3.61
C GLY A 167 -6.68 17.29 -3.20
N GLU A 168 -6.59 18.24 -2.26
CA GLU A 168 -5.34 18.86 -1.81
C GLU A 168 -4.52 17.96 -0.87
N PHE A 169 -5.16 16.99 -0.24
CA PHE A 169 -4.53 16.09 0.71
C PHE A 169 -4.97 14.64 0.46
N SER A 170 -4.03 13.67 0.56
CA SER A 170 -4.37 12.29 0.24
C SER A 170 -5.10 11.59 1.40
N ARG A 171 -6.04 10.69 1.08
CA ARG A 171 -6.74 9.84 2.08
C ARG A 171 -5.75 9.03 2.93
N GLY A 172 -4.67 8.52 2.31
CA GLY A 172 -3.63 7.79 3.03
C GLY A 172 -2.88 8.66 4.04
N SER A 173 -2.57 9.91 3.69
CA SER A 173 -1.93 10.86 4.61
C SER A 173 -2.87 11.24 5.76
N LEU A 174 -4.17 11.40 5.50
CA LEU A 174 -5.17 11.65 6.54
C LEU A 174 -5.26 10.47 7.53
N GLN A 175 -5.23 9.22 7.02
CA GLN A 175 -5.22 8.04 7.88
C GLN A 175 -3.96 7.94 8.75
N VAL A 176 -2.79 8.25 8.19
CA VAL A 176 -1.54 8.29 8.96
C VAL A 176 -1.58 9.38 10.03
N LEU A 177 -2.13 10.56 9.70
CA LEU A 177 -2.35 11.65 10.64
C LEU A 177 -3.24 11.17 11.81
N ARG A 178 -4.38 10.53 11.51
CA ARG A 178 -5.31 10.00 12.50
C ARG A 178 -4.65 8.98 13.41
N ASN A 179 -3.97 7.99 12.83
CA ASN A 179 -3.30 6.94 13.60
C ASN A 179 -2.26 7.52 14.57
N ARG A 180 -1.52 8.55 14.18
CA ARG A 180 -0.53 9.21 15.05
C ARG A 180 -1.16 10.04 16.14
N LEU A 181 -2.25 10.75 15.84
CA LEU A 181 -3.02 11.46 16.86
C LEU A 181 -3.51 10.49 17.93
N ASP A 182 -4.18 9.42 17.52
CA ASP A 182 -4.82 8.47 18.44
C ASP A 182 -3.80 7.63 19.23
N ALA A 183 -2.67 7.26 18.62
CA ALA A 183 -1.70 6.38 19.27
C ALA A 183 -0.81 7.08 20.33
N HIS A 184 -0.44 8.33 20.11
CA HIS A 184 0.58 8.99 20.95
C HIS A 184 0.23 10.42 21.37
N LEU A 185 -0.41 11.23 20.52
CA LEU A 185 -0.58 12.66 20.80
C LEU A 185 -1.78 12.93 21.69
N LEU A 186 -2.95 12.35 21.38
CA LEU A 186 -4.15 12.52 22.19
C LEU A 186 -4.08 11.85 23.56
N PRO A 187 -3.51 10.63 23.72
CA PRO A 187 -3.33 10.05 25.04
C PRO A 187 -2.42 10.89 25.95
N ARG A 188 -1.47 11.64 25.36
CA ARG A 188 -0.52 12.44 26.13
C ARG A 188 -1.05 13.84 26.45
N TRP A 189 -1.57 14.54 25.43
CA TRP A 189 -1.90 15.97 25.53
C TRP A 189 -3.37 16.30 25.28
N GLY A 190 -4.21 15.31 25.01
CA GLY A 190 -5.59 15.56 24.59
C GLY A 190 -6.39 16.44 25.55
N ALA A 191 -6.20 16.25 26.86
CA ALA A 191 -6.88 17.02 27.90
C ALA A 191 -6.11 18.26 28.37
N ILE A 192 -4.84 18.43 27.95
CA ILE A 192 -3.97 19.52 28.41
C ILE A 192 -4.29 20.80 27.62
N ASN A 193 -4.29 21.95 28.30
CA ASN A 193 -4.41 23.26 27.65
C ASN A 193 -3.18 23.48 26.75
N ILE A 194 -3.41 23.97 25.53
CA ILE A 194 -2.32 24.12 24.55
C ILE A 194 -1.25 25.10 25.00
N ASN A 195 -1.58 26.07 25.87
CA ASN A 195 -0.65 27.04 26.41
C ASN A 195 0.29 26.45 27.47
N GLU A 196 -0.05 25.27 28.04
CA GLU A 196 0.78 24.56 29.01
C GLU A 196 1.84 23.66 28.34
N ILE A 197 1.70 23.40 27.04
CA ILE A 197 2.64 22.56 26.32
C ILE A 197 3.86 23.39 25.89
N ASP A 198 4.90 23.33 26.67
CA ASP A 198 6.14 24.08 26.49
C ASP A 198 7.24 23.29 25.74
N TYR A 199 8.40 23.92 25.58
CA TYR A 199 9.58 23.28 24.96
C TYR A 199 10.06 22.04 25.73
N ALA A 200 10.00 22.07 27.07
CA ALA A 200 10.46 20.94 27.87
C ALA A 200 9.59 19.70 27.67
N GLN A 201 8.28 19.87 27.60
CA GLN A 201 7.35 18.78 27.28
C GLN A 201 7.54 18.23 25.86
N LEU A 202 7.78 19.11 24.87
CA LEU A 202 8.07 18.70 23.49
C LEU A 202 9.41 17.96 23.41
N LEU A 203 10.43 18.39 24.14
CA LEU A 203 11.73 17.72 24.19
C LEU A 203 11.61 16.33 24.83
N LYS A 204 10.94 16.21 25.98
CA LYS A 204 10.68 14.93 26.65
C LYS A 204 9.93 13.95 25.72
N PHE A 205 8.91 14.43 25.00
CA PHE A 205 8.18 13.63 24.03
C PHE A 205 9.09 13.09 22.91
N THR A 206 9.99 13.93 22.38
CA THR A 206 10.90 13.47 21.32
C THR A 206 11.93 12.46 21.86
N GLN A 207 12.36 12.58 23.10
CA GLN A 207 13.26 11.61 23.76
C GLN A 207 12.57 10.25 23.91
N GLU A 208 11.35 10.21 24.42
CA GLU A 208 10.57 8.97 24.58
C GLU A 208 10.29 8.29 23.22
N LEU A 209 10.00 9.09 22.19
CA LEU A 209 9.83 8.54 20.84
C LEU A 209 11.14 8.00 20.24
N SER A 210 12.30 8.52 20.67
CA SER A 210 13.61 8.11 20.14
C SER A 210 13.96 6.66 20.48
N GLU A 211 13.37 6.11 21.54
CA GLU A 211 13.56 4.71 21.92
C GLU A 211 12.90 3.74 20.93
N LYS A 212 11.86 4.17 20.20
CA LYS A 212 11.01 3.30 19.37
C LYS A 212 10.99 3.67 17.90
N PHE A 213 11.32 4.92 17.56
CA PHE A 213 11.12 5.44 16.20
C PHE A 213 12.38 6.11 15.63
N SER A 214 12.51 6.05 14.31
CA SER A 214 13.56 6.76 13.58
C SER A 214 13.35 8.27 13.65
N THR A 215 14.45 9.05 13.50
CA THR A 215 14.45 10.52 13.48
C THR A 215 13.46 11.11 12.47
N ILE A 216 13.29 10.46 11.32
CA ILE A 216 12.29 10.86 10.29
C ILE A 216 10.87 10.73 10.85
N THR A 217 10.56 9.63 11.54
CA THR A 217 9.23 9.41 12.14
C THR A 217 8.96 10.40 13.25
N ILE A 218 9.94 10.67 14.12
CA ILE A 218 9.82 11.67 15.18
C ILE A 218 9.54 13.06 14.61
N ASN A 219 10.30 13.46 13.59
CA ASN A 219 10.04 14.74 12.91
C ASN A 219 8.61 14.83 12.33
N GLN A 220 8.07 13.71 11.84
CA GLN A 220 6.69 13.68 11.34
C GLN A 220 5.65 13.84 12.47
N TYR A 221 5.93 13.40 13.70
CA TYR A 221 5.11 13.72 14.87
C TYR A 221 5.18 15.22 15.19
N LEU A 222 6.36 15.81 15.23
CA LEU A 222 6.52 17.25 15.44
C LEU A 222 5.81 18.10 14.39
N VAL A 223 5.80 17.66 13.13
CA VAL A 223 5.03 18.34 12.05
C VAL A 223 3.53 18.35 12.37
N ILE A 224 2.97 17.26 12.91
CA ILE A 224 1.57 17.20 13.31
C ILE A 224 1.30 18.14 14.48
N VAL A 225 2.14 18.08 15.52
CA VAL A 225 2.04 18.96 16.69
C VAL A 225 2.09 20.42 16.24
N LYS A 226 3.06 20.77 15.39
CA LYS A 226 3.19 22.13 14.84
C LYS A 226 1.94 22.58 14.07
N LYS A 227 1.29 21.69 13.32
CA LYS A 227 0.01 22.02 12.66
C LYS A 227 -1.09 22.37 13.65
N VAL A 228 -1.19 21.63 14.78
CA VAL A 228 -2.17 21.93 15.84
C VAL A 228 -1.89 23.30 16.46
N PHE A 229 -0.64 23.58 16.80
CA PHE A 229 -0.22 24.88 17.34
C PHE A 229 -0.44 26.04 16.35
N THR A 230 -0.13 25.82 15.07
CA THR A 230 -0.38 26.85 14.03
C THR A 230 -1.85 27.18 13.92
N LEU A 231 -2.75 26.15 14.00
CA LEU A 231 -4.19 26.38 14.01
C LEU A 231 -4.63 27.11 15.29
N ALA A 232 -4.11 26.73 16.45
CA ALA A 232 -4.39 27.42 17.71
C ALA A 232 -4.02 28.90 17.67
N SER A 233 -2.85 29.21 17.11
CA SER A 233 -2.38 30.59 16.89
C SER A 233 -3.32 31.34 15.93
N ALA A 234 -3.72 30.73 14.83
CA ALA A 234 -4.65 31.34 13.87
C ALA A 234 -6.07 31.58 14.44
N LEU A 235 -6.45 30.84 15.47
CA LEU A 235 -7.72 31.00 16.19
C LEU A 235 -7.59 31.90 17.44
N ASN A 236 -6.46 32.55 17.65
CA ASN A 236 -6.15 33.37 18.83
C ASN A 236 -6.30 32.61 20.18
N MET A 237 -6.10 31.29 20.16
CA MET A 237 -6.17 30.41 21.34
C MET A 237 -4.80 30.14 21.98
N LEU A 238 -3.74 30.57 21.32
CA LEU A 238 -2.35 30.39 21.75
C LEU A 238 -1.72 31.74 22.10
N GLN A 239 -1.24 31.89 23.33
CA GLN A 239 -0.58 33.13 23.80
C GLN A 239 0.78 33.30 23.11
N LYS A 240 1.59 32.23 23.07
CA LYS A 240 2.92 32.25 22.47
C LYS A 240 3.25 30.90 21.84
N MET A 241 3.78 30.93 20.62
CA MET A 241 4.25 29.70 19.94
C MET A 241 5.50 29.17 20.69
N PRO A 242 5.48 27.93 21.20
CA PRO A 242 6.65 27.33 21.81
C PRO A 242 7.76 27.10 20.80
N ALA A 243 9.01 27.10 21.24
CA ALA A 243 10.12 26.60 20.44
C ALA A 243 9.97 25.10 20.20
N PHE A 244 10.29 24.63 18.99
CA PHE A 244 10.24 23.21 18.66
C PHE A 244 11.64 22.60 18.65
N PRO A 245 11.83 21.39 19.21
CA PRO A 245 13.10 20.67 19.13
C PRO A 245 13.53 20.47 17.69
N LYS A 246 14.78 20.81 17.37
CA LYS A 246 15.37 20.58 16.06
C LYS A 246 15.97 19.19 16.01
N ILE A 247 15.46 18.33 15.10
CA ILE A 247 15.97 16.98 14.90
C ILE A 247 16.81 16.94 13.64
N LYS A 248 18.09 16.54 13.77
CA LYS A 248 18.96 16.34 12.62
C LYS A 248 18.56 15.03 11.91
N ILE A 249 17.95 15.16 10.75
CA ILE A 249 17.52 14.02 9.92
C ILE A 249 18.71 13.57 9.07
N LYS A 250 19.21 12.37 9.32
CA LYS A 250 20.11 11.68 8.40
C LYS A 250 19.27 10.82 7.45
N THR A 251 19.14 11.23 6.21
CA THR A 251 18.49 10.43 5.17
C THR A 251 19.52 9.50 4.54
N THR A 252 19.38 8.20 4.75
CA THR A 252 20.16 7.20 4.02
C THR A 252 19.35 6.79 2.79
N PRO A 253 19.83 7.06 1.55
CA PRO A 253 19.14 6.60 0.36
C PRO A 253 19.01 5.08 0.38
N ARG A 254 17.89 4.54 -0.05
CA ARG A 254 17.78 3.10 -0.31
C ARG A 254 18.73 2.77 -1.45
N GLY A 255 19.60 1.75 -1.25
CA GLY A 255 20.59 1.40 -2.25
C GLY A 255 19.98 1.00 -3.59
N SER A 256 20.58 1.46 -4.68
CA SER A 256 20.38 0.90 -6.02
C SER A 256 21.11 -0.45 -6.14
N PHE A 257 20.84 -1.19 -7.20
CA PHE A 257 21.58 -2.39 -7.57
C PHE A 257 22.63 -2.05 -8.62
N THR A 258 23.77 -2.72 -8.55
CA THR A 258 24.76 -2.74 -9.65
C THR A 258 24.23 -3.57 -10.82
N PRO A 259 24.79 -3.46 -12.05
CA PRO A 259 24.41 -4.32 -13.17
C PRO A 259 24.48 -5.80 -12.85
N ASN A 260 25.55 -6.27 -12.20
CA ASN A 260 25.74 -7.68 -11.84
C ASN A 260 24.69 -8.15 -10.81
N GLU A 261 24.42 -7.36 -9.78
CA GLU A 261 23.36 -7.62 -8.80
C GLU A 261 21.98 -7.67 -9.48
N TYR A 262 21.68 -6.73 -10.38
CA TYR A 262 20.43 -6.72 -11.13
C TYR A 262 20.25 -7.97 -12.00
N TRP A 263 21.29 -8.42 -12.69
CA TRP A 263 21.26 -9.68 -13.44
C TRP A 263 21.09 -10.91 -12.55
N SER A 264 21.71 -10.91 -11.37
CA SER A 264 21.52 -11.97 -10.36
C SER A 264 20.05 -12.02 -9.90
N ILE A 265 19.44 -10.88 -9.60
CA ILE A 265 18.02 -10.77 -9.23
C ILE A 265 17.12 -11.32 -10.35
N ILE A 266 17.36 -10.95 -11.61
CA ILE A 266 16.55 -11.44 -12.74
C ILE A 266 16.65 -12.97 -12.86
N ARG A 267 17.86 -13.54 -12.81
CA ARG A 267 18.07 -14.99 -12.90
C ARG A 267 17.38 -15.73 -11.75
N THR A 268 17.56 -15.24 -10.53
CA THR A 268 16.94 -15.83 -9.34
C THR A 268 15.41 -15.73 -9.39
N ALA A 269 14.87 -14.57 -9.75
CA ALA A 269 13.43 -14.40 -9.90
C ALA A 269 12.87 -15.39 -10.94
N ARG A 270 13.54 -15.58 -12.09
CA ARG A 270 13.13 -16.56 -13.09
C ARG A 270 13.14 -18.00 -12.56
N LYS A 271 14.17 -18.37 -11.77
CA LYS A 271 14.30 -19.70 -11.16
C LYS A 271 13.22 -19.99 -10.12
N LEU A 272 12.72 -18.95 -9.44
CA LEU A 272 11.75 -19.07 -8.35
C LEU A 272 10.29 -18.99 -8.80
N VAL A 273 9.99 -18.58 -10.03
CA VAL A 273 8.62 -18.57 -10.55
C VAL A 273 7.94 -19.93 -10.34
N GLY A 274 6.73 -19.92 -9.81
CA GLY A 274 5.94 -21.12 -9.50
C GLY A 274 6.39 -21.92 -8.29
N LYS A 275 7.49 -21.54 -7.62
CA LYS A 275 7.96 -22.22 -6.41
C LYS A 275 7.29 -21.69 -5.16
N LEU A 276 7.05 -22.61 -4.20
CA LEU A 276 6.58 -22.29 -2.86
C LEU A 276 7.72 -21.68 -2.05
N HIS A 277 7.41 -20.62 -1.27
CA HIS A 277 8.39 -20.05 -0.35
C HIS A 277 8.72 -21.06 0.76
N PRO A 278 10.02 -21.30 1.10
CA PRO A 278 10.43 -22.31 2.09
C PRO A 278 9.74 -22.13 3.46
N GLU A 279 9.64 -20.91 3.92
CA GLU A 279 9.02 -20.53 5.22
C GLU A 279 7.55 -20.11 5.06
N TYR A 280 6.85 -20.58 4.01
CA TYR A 280 5.51 -20.10 3.70
C TYR A 280 4.52 -20.27 4.85
N SER A 281 4.55 -21.40 5.56
CA SER A 281 3.65 -21.70 6.67
C SER A 281 3.74 -20.69 7.82
N ASP A 282 4.96 -20.26 8.17
CA ASP A 282 5.22 -19.34 9.27
C ASP A 282 5.03 -17.90 8.83
N LEU A 283 5.52 -17.54 7.67
CA LEU A 283 5.36 -16.22 7.07
C LEU A 283 3.91 -15.91 6.72
N ARG A 284 3.12 -16.92 6.34
CA ARG A 284 1.69 -16.76 6.07
C ARG A 284 0.93 -16.21 7.27
N ARG A 285 1.16 -16.73 8.49
CA ARG A 285 0.53 -16.25 9.71
C ARG A 285 0.87 -14.78 9.97
N HIS A 286 2.12 -14.44 9.76
CA HIS A 286 2.61 -13.08 9.97
C HIS A 286 2.13 -12.11 8.89
N TYR A 287 2.12 -12.52 7.64
CA TYR A 287 1.87 -11.64 6.48
C TYR A 287 0.48 -11.76 5.86
N LYS A 288 -0.42 -12.60 6.36
CA LYS A 288 -1.80 -12.77 5.85
C LYS A 288 -1.90 -13.13 4.37
N LEU A 289 -0.95 -13.90 3.83
CA LEU A 289 -1.00 -14.44 2.48
C LEU A 289 -2.19 -15.39 2.32
N ARG A 290 -2.86 -15.36 1.16
CA ARG A 290 -3.92 -16.31 0.82
C ARG A 290 -3.30 -17.65 0.39
N ASN A 291 -4.02 -18.75 0.57
CA ASN A 291 -3.57 -20.08 0.14
C ASN A 291 -3.38 -20.19 -1.38
N SER A 292 -4.20 -19.47 -2.15
CA SER A 292 -4.09 -19.40 -3.59
C SER A 292 -2.81 -18.72 -4.09
N ASP A 293 -2.17 -17.91 -3.25
CA ASP A 293 -1.04 -17.08 -3.62
C ASP A 293 0.25 -17.57 -2.97
N ASN A 294 0.37 -18.89 -2.80
CA ASN A 294 1.48 -19.55 -2.08
C ASN A 294 2.74 -19.78 -2.91
N THR A 295 2.65 -19.58 -4.22
CA THR A 295 3.79 -19.69 -5.15
C THR A 295 4.15 -18.34 -5.72
N MET A 296 5.44 -18.17 -6.07
CA MET A 296 5.91 -16.91 -6.63
C MET A 296 5.30 -16.67 -8.01
N PRO A 297 4.54 -15.57 -8.21
CA PRO A 297 3.90 -15.28 -9.48
C PRO A 297 4.92 -14.85 -10.53
N ILE A 298 4.68 -15.22 -11.79
CA ILE A 298 5.48 -14.78 -12.94
C ILE A 298 5.50 -13.26 -13.08
N ASP A 299 4.45 -12.59 -12.63
CA ASP A 299 4.33 -11.13 -12.61
C ASP A 299 5.50 -10.43 -11.91
N LEU A 300 6.07 -11.04 -10.88
CA LEU A 300 7.22 -10.45 -10.21
C LEU A 300 8.44 -10.37 -11.13
N GLN A 301 8.70 -11.40 -11.92
CA GLN A 301 9.79 -11.38 -12.91
C GLN A 301 9.62 -10.24 -13.90
N TRP A 302 8.38 -10.04 -14.38
CA TRP A 302 8.05 -8.92 -15.27
C TRP A 302 8.16 -7.58 -14.57
N ALA A 303 7.61 -7.46 -13.36
CA ALA A 303 7.64 -6.22 -12.59
C ALA A 303 9.07 -5.74 -12.31
N ILE A 304 10.00 -6.64 -11.98
CA ILE A 304 11.43 -6.31 -11.78
C ILE A 304 12.02 -5.67 -13.05
N ARG A 305 11.84 -6.32 -14.19
CA ARG A 305 12.38 -5.83 -15.47
C ARG A 305 11.66 -4.57 -15.95
N PHE A 306 10.35 -4.52 -15.77
CA PHE A 306 9.54 -3.37 -16.17
C PHE A 306 9.90 -2.11 -15.37
N MET A 307 10.03 -2.21 -14.05
CA MET A 307 10.34 -1.09 -13.17
C MET A 307 11.69 -0.45 -13.48
N VAL A 308 12.74 -1.24 -13.72
CA VAL A 308 14.08 -0.71 -14.04
C VAL A 308 14.08 -0.02 -15.41
N ASN A 309 13.21 -0.40 -16.33
CA ASN A 309 13.15 0.15 -17.67
C ASN A 309 12.02 1.18 -17.88
N SER A 310 11.21 1.49 -16.85
CA SER A 310 10.07 2.41 -16.97
C SER A 310 10.06 3.53 -15.94
N PHE A 311 11.00 3.59 -15.02
CA PHE A 311 11.09 4.61 -13.95
C PHE A 311 9.87 4.70 -13.04
N ILE A 312 8.89 3.81 -13.10
CA ILE A 312 7.67 3.86 -12.27
C ILE A 312 7.98 3.58 -10.81
N ARG A 313 7.12 4.08 -9.92
CA ARG A 313 7.18 3.78 -8.49
C ARG A 313 6.52 2.42 -8.21
N PRO A 314 6.88 1.71 -7.14
CA PRO A 314 6.15 0.51 -6.72
C PRO A 314 4.64 0.76 -6.53
N SER A 315 4.24 1.96 -6.11
CA SER A 315 2.84 2.34 -6.00
C SER A 315 2.10 2.35 -7.34
N ASP A 316 2.79 2.65 -8.43
CA ASP A 316 2.19 2.74 -9.76
C ASP A 316 1.79 1.34 -10.27
N LEU A 317 2.49 0.26 -9.83
CA LEU A 317 2.10 -1.12 -10.13
C LEU A 317 0.68 -1.47 -9.69
N LYS A 318 0.15 -0.76 -8.68
CA LYS A 318 -1.22 -0.98 -8.19
C LYS A 318 -2.27 -0.56 -9.20
N THR A 319 -2.02 0.52 -9.92
CA THR A 319 -3.02 1.24 -10.73
C THR A 319 -2.77 1.15 -12.22
N LEU A 320 -1.61 0.63 -12.63
CA LEU A 320 -1.24 0.52 -14.03
C LEU A 320 -2.14 -0.49 -14.75
N LYS A 321 -2.87 0.00 -15.77
CA LYS A 321 -3.78 -0.75 -16.64
C LYS A 321 -3.28 -0.71 -18.07
N HIS A 322 -3.75 -1.62 -18.92
CA HIS A 322 -3.40 -1.65 -20.35
C HIS A 322 -3.73 -0.33 -21.05
N ARG A 323 -4.86 0.31 -20.75
CA ARG A 323 -5.25 1.62 -21.31
C ARG A 323 -4.30 2.77 -20.99
N HIS A 324 -3.41 2.61 -20.02
CA HIS A 324 -2.40 3.61 -19.66
C HIS A 324 -1.11 3.46 -20.47
N ILE A 325 -1.02 2.44 -21.33
CA ILE A 325 0.19 2.09 -22.08
C ILE A 325 -0.08 2.19 -23.58
N GLU A 326 0.73 2.99 -24.24
CA GLU A 326 0.79 3.11 -25.70
C GLU A 326 2.17 2.69 -26.17
N ILE A 327 2.24 1.82 -27.18
CA ILE A 327 3.51 1.53 -27.87
C ILE A 327 3.73 2.66 -28.88
N ALA A 328 4.72 3.50 -28.62
CA ALA A 328 5.06 4.65 -29.44
C ALA A 328 6.40 4.45 -30.13
N GLN A 329 6.56 5.09 -31.30
CA GLN A 329 7.81 5.14 -32.05
C GLN A 329 8.16 6.60 -32.33
N LYS A 330 9.43 6.96 -32.12
CA LYS A 330 9.96 8.26 -32.49
C LYS A 330 11.36 8.03 -33.08
N ASN A 331 11.55 8.43 -34.32
CA ASN A 331 12.73 8.06 -35.12
C ASN A 331 12.88 6.54 -35.10
N GLU A 332 14.09 6.02 -34.81
CA GLU A 332 14.37 4.59 -34.72
C GLU A 332 14.04 3.95 -33.35
N HIS A 333 13.55 4.76 -32.39
CA HIS A 333 13.35 4.30 -31.02
C HIS A 333 11.88 3.91 -30.75
N THR A 334 11.67 2.64 -30.42
CA THR A 334 10.39 2.14 -29.94
C THR A 334 10.39 2.14 -28.42
N TYR A 335 9.34 2.70 -27.81
CA TYR A 335 9.18 2.82 -26.37
C TYR A 335 7.71 2.71 -25.96
N LEU A 336 7.44 2.54 -24.67
CA LEU A 336 6.09 2.70 -24.14
C LEU A 336 5.91 4.13 -23.64
N ARG A 337 4.81 4.75 -24.04
CA ARG A 337 4.31 5.97 -23.42
C ARG A 337 3.33 5.58 -22.32
N LEU A 338 3.68 5.90 -21.05
CA LEU A 338 2.86 5.57 -19.89
C LEU A 338 2.14 6.83 -19.42
N THR A 339 0.81 6.84 -19.57
CA THR A 339 -0.06 7.92 -19.06
C THR A 339 -0.66 7.47 -17.74
N LEU A 340 0.09 7.67 -16.66
CA LEU A 340 -0.33 7.30 -15.32
C LEU A 340 -1.30 8.32 -14.73
N PRO A 341 -2.24 7.90 -13.86
CA PRO A 341 -3.06 8.84 -13.09
C PRO A 341 -2.19 9.86 -12.36
N GLU A 342 -2.68 11.08 -12.24
CA GLU A 342 -1.97 12.14 -11.56
C GLU A 342 -1.65 11.76 -10.12
N THR A 343 -0.40 11.89 -9.76
CA THR A 343 0.08 11.77 -8.39
C THR A 343 1.00 12.93 -8.07
N LYS A 344 0.65 13.77 -7.11
CA LYS A 344 1.50 14.85 -6.57
C LYS A 344 2.14 15.74 -7.64
N SER A 345 1.37 16.45 -8.44
CA SER A 345 1.84 17.49 -9.37
C SER A 345 2.63 16.99 -10.59
N HIS A 346 2.56 15.73 -10.97
CA HIS A 346 3.20 15.20 -12.17
C HIS A 346 2.16 14.59 -13.12
N SER A 347 1.78 15.31 -14.16
CA SER A 347 0.84 14.88 -15.21
C SER A 347 1.53 14.33 -16.46
N SER A 348 2.82 14.64 -16.64
CA SER A 348 3.55 14.24 -17.85
C SER A 348 3.65 12.73 -18.01
N PRO A 349 3.46 12.19 -19.23
CA PRO A 349 3.67 10.78 -19.52
C PRO A 349 5.14 10.39 -19.35
N ILE A 350 5.38 9.11 -19.05
CA ILE A 350 6.71 8.53 -18.94
C ILE A 350 7.05 7.86 -20.26
N ALA A 351 8.22 8.16 -20.84
CA ALA A 351 8.82 7.37 -21.90
C ALA A 351 9.71 6.28 -21.30
N THR A 352 9.50 5.03 -21.69
CA THR A 352 10.29 3.89 -21.19
C THR A 352 11.50 3.61 -22.07
N LEU A 353 12.39 2.76 -21.57
CA LEU A 353 13.44 2.16 -22.39
C LEU A 353 12.87 1.00 -23.22
N ARG A 354 13.52 0.67 -24.34
CA ARG A 354 13.13 -0.41 -25.26
C ARG A 354 12.87 -1.76 -24.58
N PRO A 355 13.64 -2.22 -23.55
CA PRO A 355 13.34 -3.50 -22.90
C PRO A 355 11.99 -3.57 -22.19
N ALA A 356 11.39 -2.44 -21.80
CA ALA A 356 10.05 -2.42 -21.25
C ALA A 356 9.00 -2.83 -22.29
N VAL A 357 9.20 -2.50 -23.57
CA VAL A 357 8.32 -2.91 -24.68
C VAL A 357 8.29 -4.43 -24.79
N THR A 358 9.44 -5.08 -24.75
CA THR A 358 9.53 -6.55 -24.80
C THR A 358 8.81 -7.19 -23.61
N VAL A 359 9.03 -6.65 -22.40
CA VAL A 359 8.33 -7.14 -21.20
C VAL A 359 6.81 -6.97 -21.33
N TYR A 360 6.35 -5.83 -21.81
CA TYR A 360 4.91 -5.57 -21.99
C TYR A 360 4.28 -6.50 -23.02
N LYS A 361 4.94 -6.74 -24.15
CA LYS A 361 4.48 -7.72 -25.16
C LYS A 361 4.34 -9.12 -24.56
N SER A 362 5.32 -9.58 -23.76
CA SER A 362 5.23 -10.87 -23.06
C SER A 362 4.08 -10.94 -22.05
N ILE A 363 3.79 -9.84 -21.36
CA ILE A 363 2.64 -9.76 -20.45
C ILE A 363 1.32 -9.88 -21.23
N VAL A 364 1.18 -9.11 -22.32
CA VAL A 364 -0.01 -9.14 -23.17
C VAL A 364 -0.21 -10.53 -23.76
N GLU A 365 0.82 -11.14 -24.33
CA GLU A 365 0.76 -12.51 -24.88
C GLU A 365 0.29 -13.53 -23.84
N HIS A 366 0.85 -13.47 -22.62
CA HIS A 366 0.46 -14.37 -21.54
C HIS A 366 -1.00 -14.20 -21.12
N TYR A 367 -1.41 -12.96 -20.87
CA TYR A 367 -2.75 -12.68 -20.32
C TYR A 367 -3.86 -12.66 -21.36
N SER A 368 -3.55 -12.48 -22.66
CA SER A 368 -4.53 -12.65 -23.75
C SER A 368 -5.08 -14.08 -23.82
N LYS A 369 -4.26 -15.08 -23.50
CA LYS A 369 -4.69 -16.50 -23.42
C LYS A 369 -5.74 -16.74 -22.32
N HIS A 370 -5.84 -15.84 -21.36
CA HIS A 370 -6.77 -15.92 -20.23
C HIS A 370 -7.86 -14.83 -20.26
N ASP A 371 -8.02 -14.13 -21.39
CA ASP A 371 -8.95 -12.98 -21.55
C ASP A 371 -8.74 -11.88 -20.45
N ARG A 372 -7.49 -11.58 -20.15
CA ARG A 372 -7.08 -10.61 -19.10
C ARG A 372 -6.10 -9.54 -19.59
N ALA A 373 -6.17 -9.20 -20.87
CA ALA A 373 -5.39 -8.13 -21.47
C ALA A 373 -6.27 -7.02 -22.09
N LYS A 374 -7.48 -6.83 -21.57
CA LYS A 374 -8.40 -5.75 -21.97
C LYS A 374 -7.91 -4.40 -21.48
N PRO A 375 -8.32 -3.28 -22.07
CA PRO A 375 -7.87 -1.93 -21.69
C PRO A 375 -8.01 -1.62 -20.20
N ASP A 376 -9.05 -2.13 -19.53
CA ASP A 376 -9.31 -1.90 -18.12
C ASP A 376 -8.68 -2.91 -17.16
N ASP A 377 -8.07 -3.96 -17.69
CA ASP A 377 -7.34 -4.94 -16.86
C ASP A 377 -6.04 -4.35 -16.33
N TYR A 378 -5.63 -4.81 -15.16
CA TYR A 378 -4.35 -4.45 -14.58
C TYR A 378 -3.22 -5.23 -15.23
N ILE A 379 -2.07 -4.57 -15.42
CA ILE A 379 -0.89 -5.17 -16.05
C ILE A 379 -0.30 -6.29 -15.19
N PHE A 380 -0.25 -6.10 -13.86
CA PHE A 380 0.32 -7.05 -12.93
C PHE A 380 -0.74 -7.62 -12.02
N LEU A 381 -0.74 -8.95 -11.88
CA LEU A 381 -1.68 -9.71 -11.06
C LEU A 381 -3.14 -9.31 -11.34
N PRO A 382 -3.63 -9.38 -12.60
CA PRO A 382 -4.97 -8.90 -12.97
C PRO A 382 -6.10 -9.66 -12.27
N MET A 383 -5.84 -10.88 -11.76
CA MET A 383 -6.81 -11.69 -11.02
C MET A 383 -7.08 -11.14 -9.60
N LEU A 384 -6.20 -10.33 -9.04
CA LEU A 384 -6.33 -9.81 -7.69
C LEU A 384 -7.04 -8.44 -7.71
N ARG A 385 -8.31 -8.40 -7.27
CA ARG A 385 -9.10 -7.14 -7.21
C ARG A 385 -8.55 -6.16 -6.17
N ASP A 386 -8.10 -6.66 -5.01
CA ASP A 386 -7.45 -5.81 -4.00
C ASP A 386 -6.03 -5.45 -4.44
N ARG A 387 -5.87 -4.23 -4.90
CA ARG A 387 -4.60 -3.72 -5.44
C ARG A 387 -3.53 -3.46 -4.38
N ASN A 388 -3.94 -3.24 -3.13
CA ASN A 388 -2.98 -3.15 -2.03
C ASN A 388 -2.40 -4.53 -1.72
N TYR A 389 -3.25 -5.54 -1.71
CA TYR A 389 -2.84 -6.92 -1.56
C TYR A 389 -1.96 -7.39 -2.73
N ALA A 390 -2.33 -7.12 -3.98
CA ALA A 390 -1.52 -7.44 -5.15
C ALA A 390 -0.09 -6.85 -5.07
N HIS A 391 0.01 -5.58 -4.73
CA HIS A 391 1.31 -4.94 -4.52
C HIS A 391 2.08 -5.57 -3.37
N TRP A 392 1.38 -5.95 -2.31
CA TRP A 392 1.99 -6.58 -1.16
C TRP A 392 2.54 -7.96 -1.51
N VAL A 393 1.83 -8.77 -2.31
CA VAL A 393 2.32 -10.04 -2.87
C VAL A 393 3.64 -9.85 -3.64
N LEU A 394 3.71 -8.84 -4.52
CA LEU A 394 4.95 -8.52 -5.23
C LEU A 394 6.09 -8.14 -4.27
N CYS A 395 5.81 -7.35 -3.23
CA CYS A 395 6.81 -7.00 -2.23
C CYS A 395 7.28 -8.22 -1.42
N PHE A 396 6.37 -9.11 -1.05
CA PHE A 396 6.68 -10.33 -0.31
C PHE A 396 7.65 -11.22 -1.09
N TYR A 397 7.31 -11.57 -2.32
CA TYR A 397 8.14 -12.42 -3.15
C TYR A 397 9.44 -11.73 -3.61
N PHE A 398 9.44 -10.42 -3.78
CA PHE A 398 10.68 -9.69 -4.04
C PHE A 398 11.65 -9.74 -2.85
N ASN A 399 11.14 -9.69 -1.62
CA ASN A 399 11.97 -9.90 -0.43
C ASN A 399 12.60 -11.29 -0.41
N TRP A 400 11.89 -12.33 -0.85
CA TRP A 400 12.46 -13.66 -1.00
C TRP A 400 13.59 -13.68 -2.04
N VAL A 401 13.38 -13.10 -3.22
CA VAL A 401 14.46 -12.98 -4.23
C VAL A 401 15.67 -12.25 -3.65
N LEU A 402 15.47 -11.20 -2.84
CA LEU A 402 16.58 -10.49 -2.19
C LEU A 402 17.28 -11.33 -1.12
N ALA A 403 16.57 -12.18 -0.40
CA ALA A 403 17.14 -13.11 0.56
C ALA A 403 17.99 -14.17 -0.14
N GLU A 404 17.45 -14.81 -1.19
CA GLU A 404 18.16 -15.84 -1.99
C GLU A 404 19.41 -15.31 -2.69
N THR A 405 19.45 -14.03 -3.02
CA THR A 405 20.62 -13.40 -3.64
C THR A 405 21.58 -12.77 -2.64
N GLY A 406 21.25 -12.75 -1.34
CA GLY A 406 22.03 -12.03 -0.32
C GLY A 406 21.98 -10.50 -0.46
N LEU A 407 21.06 -9.97 -1.28
CA LEU A 407 21.03 -8.56 -1.67
C LEU A 407 20.04 -7.70 -0.85
N LYS A 408 19.56 -8.20 0.30
CA LYS A 408 18.62 -7.46 1.16
C LYS A 408 19.21 -6.17 1.73
N LYS A 409 20.52 -6.21 2.04
CA LYS A 409 21.29 -5.04 2.47
C LYS A 409 22.14 -4.53 1.32
N GLY A 410 22.27 -3.22 1.20
CA GLY A 410 23.25 -2.60 0.28
C GLY A 410 24.63 -2.50 0.89
N ALA A 411 25.61 -2.05 0.10
CA ALA A 411 27.01 -1.93 0.51
C ALA A 411 27.23 -1.10 1.80
N HIS A 412 26.35 -0.14 2.08
CA HIS A 412 26.39 0.70 3.29
C HIS A 412 25.33 0.32 4.33
N GLY A 413 24.89 -0.94 4.35
CA GLY A 413 23.92 -1.48 5.30
C GLY A 413 22.47 -1.02 5.12
N GLN A 414 22.18 -0.20 4.11
CA GLN A 414 20.83 0.30 3.82
C GLN A 414 19.91 -0.83 3.32
N ASP A 415 18.66 -0.82 3.79
CA ASP A 415 17.67 -1.80 3.36
C ASP A 415 17.26 -1.60 1.90
N ARG A 416 17.28 -2.68 1.13
CA ARG A 416 16.78 -2.74 -0.23
C ARG A 416 15.36 -3.31 -0.27
N SER A 417 14.56 -2.82 -1.19
CA SER A 417 13.15 -3.21 -1.37
C SER A 417 12.75 -3.04 -2.84
N LEU A 418 11.49 -3.34 -3.17
CA LEU A 418 10.97 -3.11 -4.52
C LEU A 418 11.20 -1.66 -5.01
N TYR A 419 11.25 -0.68 -4.09
CA TYR A 419 11.58 0.71 -4.44
C TYR A 419 13.03 0.89 -4.93
N SER A 420 13.94 -0.01 -4.54
CA SER A 420 15.34 0.01 -5.00
C SER A 420 15.46 -0.22 -6.51
N LEU A 421 14.50 -0.90 -7.15
CA LEU A 421 14.44 -1.04 -8.61
C LEU A 421 14.26 0.32 -9.31
N ARG A 422 13.46 1.21 -8.73
CA ARG A 422 13.34 2.57 -9.24
C ARG A 422 14.63 3.38 -9.02
N HIS A 423 15.29 3.21 -7.88
CA HIS A 423 16.61 3.81 -7.68
C HIS A 423 17.59 3.31 -8.76
N THR A 424 17.60 2.00 -9.02
CA THR A 424 18.42 1.40 -10.07
C THR A 424 18.12 1.99 -11.45
N ALA A 425 16.84 2.16 -11.81
CA ALA A 425 16.44 2.76 -13.08
C ALA A 425 17.05 4.15 -13.28
N ILE A 426 16.98 5.01 -12.27
CA ILE A 426 17.52 6.37 -12.32
C ILE A 426 19.06 6.33 -12.31
N THR A 427 19.66 5.53 -11.41
CA THR A 427 21.12 5.39 -11.34
C THR A 427 21.71 4.89 -12.64
N PHE A 428 21.12 3.87 -13.26
CA PHE A 428 21.62 3.36 -14.56
C PHE A 428 21.55 4.41 -15.65
N ARG A 429 20.57 5.30 -15.67
CA ARG A 429 20.51 6.38 -16.65
C ARG A 429 21.53 7.48 -16.38
N LEU A 430 21.82 7.75 -15.12
CA LEU A 430 22.88 8.70 -14.75
C LEU A 430 24.27 8.16 -15.10
N LEU A 431 24.53 6.87 -14.82
CA LEU A 431 25.84 6.26 -15.01
C LEU A 431 26.12 5.85 -16.47
N TYR A 432 25.11 5.33 -17.17
CA TYR A 432 25.24 4.69 -18.48
C TYR A 432 24.39 5.36 -19.56
N GLY A 433 23.83 6.53 -19.29
CA GLY A 433 22.94 7.25 -20.21
C GLY A 433 23.61 8.31 -21.04
N GLU A 434 24.93 8.26 -21.20
CA GLU A 434 25.72 9.12 -22.10
C GLU A 434 25.46 10.63 -21.90
N GLY A 435 25.40 11.05 -20.63
CA GLY A 435 25.21 12.47 -20.29
C GLY A 435 23.79 12.98 -20.43
N ILE A 436 22.80 12.15 -20.14
CA ILE A 436 21.40 12.59 -20.11
C ILE A 436 21.21 13.81 -19.21
N ASP A 437 20.51 14.83 -19.72
CA ASP A 437 20.17 16.02 -18.96
C ASP A 437 19.30 15.67 -17.73
N LEU A 438 19.71 16.22 -16.57
CA LEU A 438 19.03 15.95 -15.28
C LEU A 438 17.57 16.41 -15.26
N LEU A 439 17.23 17.51 -15.96
CA LEU A 439 15.86 18.00 -16.03
C LEU A 439 14.98 17.03 -16.84
N THR A 440 15.49 16.54 -17.95
CA THR A 440 14.83 15.53 -18.79
C THR A 440 14.62 14.25 -18.01
N LEU A 441 15.65 13.76 -17.30
CA LEU A 441 15.53 12.55 -16.46
C LEU A 441 14.53 12.77 -15.30
N ALA A 442 14.59 13.93 -14.64
CA ALA A 442 13.69 14.27 -13.53
C ALA A 442 12.22 14.31 -13.99
N ARG A 443 11.94 14.97 -15.12
CA ARG A 443 10.60 15.02 -15.71
C ARG A 443 10.11 13.64 -16.09
N ASN A 444 10.91 12.85 -16.80
CA ASN A 444 10.56 11.50 -17.22
C ASN A 444 10.35 10.55 -16.02
N ALA A 445 11.20 10.64 -15.01
CA ALA A 445 11.05 9.86 -13.79
C ALA A 445 9.99 10.43 -12.82
N ARG A 446 9.26 11.51 -13.19
CA ARG A 446 8.24 12.16 -12.33
C ARG A 446 8.79 12.47 -10.94
N THR A 447 9.94 13.15 -10.89
CA THR A 447 10.62 13.60 -9.67
C THR A 447 11.21 15.00 -9.90
N SER A 448 11.90 15.58 -8.92
CA SER A 448 12.61 16.85 -9.11
C SER A 448 14.12 16.63 -9.27
N VAL A 449 14.80 17.56 -9.92
CA VAL A 449 16.27 17.58 -10.02
C VAL A 449 16.91 17.52 -8.64
N LYS A 450 16.39 18.31 -7.68
CA LYS A 450 16.85 18.29 -6.29
C LYS A 450 16.80 16.89 -5.66
N MET A 451 15.76 16.10 -5.96
CA MET A 451 15.66 14.72 -5.46
C MET A 451 16.68 13.80 -6.15
N ILE A 452 16.94 14.02 -7.44
CA ILE A 452 18.00 13.26 -8.13
C ILE A 452 19.36 13.60 -7.51
N GLU A 453 19.68 14.86 -7.35
CA GLU A 453 20.91 15.33 -6.72
C GLU A 453 21.08 14.78 -5.31
N GLN A 454 20.08 14.90 -4.46
CA GLN A 454 20.14 14.47 -3.07
C GLN A 454 20.35 12.96 -2.89
N PHE A 455 19.75 12.14 -3.76
CA PHE A 455 19.71 10.69 -3.57
C PHE A 455 20.62 9.90 -4.50
N TYR A 456 21.12 10.52 -5.58
CA TYR A 456 21.88 9.82 -6.61
C TYR A 456 23.23 10.48 -6.94
N ALA A 457 23.42 11.76 -6.61
CA ALA A 457 24.64 12.49 -6.97
C ALA A 457 25.91 11.94 -6.29
N SER A 458 25.77 11.31 -5.13
CA SER A 458 26.90 10.66 -4.43
C SER A 458 27.54 9.50 -5.22
N GLN A 459 26.87 9.03 -6.27
CA GLN A 459 27.39 7.98 -7.16
C GLN A 459 27.99 8.56 -8.45
N LEU A 460 27.91 9.89 -8.66
CA LEU A 460 28.46 10.59 -9.80
C LEU A 460 29.78 11.22 -9.39
N SER A 461 30.85 10.87 -10.07
CA SER A 461 32.11 11.64 -10.01
C SER A 461 32.22 12.56 -11.23
N GLY A 462 32.93 13.70 -11.08
CA GLY A 462 33.21 14.58 -12.21
C GLY A 462 33.94 13.86 -13.36
N GLU A 463 34.75 12.87 -13.03
CA GLU A 463 35.51 12.08 -13.99
C GLU A 463 34.63 11.20 -14.91
N MET A 464 33.43 10.81 -14.47
CA MET A 464 32.52 10.01 -15.30
C MET A 464 32.08 10.74 -16.58
N ASN A 465 32.12 12.06 -16.58
CA ASN A 465 31.74 12.91 -17.70
C ASN A 465 32.92 13.77 -18.22
N ILE A 466 34.16 13.30 -18.03
CA ILE A 466 35.37 14.09 -18.37
C ILE A 466 35.36 14.52 -19.83
N ALA A 467 34.93 13.66 -20.75
CA ALA A 467 34.82 13.98 -22.16
C ALA A 467 33.83 15.13 -22.44
N MET A 468 32.76 15.25 -21.67
CA MET A 468 31.77 16.33 -21.76
C MET A 468 32.31 17.62 -21.12
N LEU A 469 33.02 17.51 -19.97
CA LEU A 469 33.66 18.64 -19.32
C LEU A 469 34.75 19.28 -20.18
N GLN A 470 35.48 18.45 -20.93
CA GLN A 470 36.57 18.91 -21.80
C GLN A 470 36.12 19.24 -23.22
N ARG A 471 34.83 19.09 -23.54
CA ARG A 471 34.31 19.39 -24.88
C ARG A 471 34.44 20.90 -25.17
N LYS A 472 35.27 21.26 -26.18
CA LYS A 472 35.39 22.65 -26.64
C LYS A 472 34.02 23.13 -27.11
N ARG A 473 33.62 24.37 -26.71
CA ARG A 473 32.48 25.05 -27.32
C ARG A 473 32.79 25.26 -28.81
N LYS A 474 31.90 24.76 -29.68
CA LYS A 474 31.92 25.12 -31.09
C LYS A 474 31.43 26.53 -31.25
#